data_986094860af652af4e77f4474424cf40
#
_entry.id   986094860af652af4e77f4474424cf40
#
_cell.length_a   1.000
_cell.length_b   1.000
_cell.length_c   1.000
_cell.angle_alpha   90.00
_cell.angle_beta   90.00
_cell.angle_gamma   90.00
#
_symmetry.space_group_name_H-M   'P 1'
#
loop_
_entity.id
_entity.type
_entity.pdbx_description
1 polymer ?
#
loop_
_entity_poly.entity_id
_entity_poly.type
_entity_poly.pdbx_seq_one_letter_code
_entity_poly.pdbx_strand_id
1 'polypeptide(L)'
;MNKLNLLTYEQFLNEKKRPFSETSITVFDLDDTLVITDAKIKVRNIVTGDVHELTPEEFNEYEKHPDHELDFDDFKSLEIMKAGQLIHYYLKILADAYKMKRAVGVVTARDDQEMIYKWMKEHVGFHVAKDLIYAINDPIHGLTGSISQKKQQAFREYIEMGYKNIQFFDDDDANLKLVKDLKKEYPEINISVYKANKNLFKKIEKA
;
A
#
# COMPACT_ATOMS: atom_id res chain seq x y z
N MET A 1 -17.14 7.13 21.07
CA MET A 1 -16.48 6.24 20.08
C MET A 1 -17.46 5.99 18.94
N ASN A 2 -17.41 6.79 17.90
CA ASN A 2 -18.13 6.48 16.65
C ASN A 2 -17.36 5.36 15.94
N LYS A 3 -17.87 4.12 16.08
CA LYS A 3 -17.45 3.04 15.20
C LYS A 3 -17.67 3.54 13.77
N LEU A 4 -16.60 3.68 12.98
CA LEU A 4 -16.76 3.69 11.52
C LEU A 4 -17.67 2.51 11.20
N ASN A 5 -18.82 2.78 10.56
CA ASN A 5 -19.66 1.72 10.00
C ASN A 5 -18.93 1.18 8.76
N LEU A 6 -17.83 0.48 9.00
CA LEU A 6 -17.19 -0.34 7.98
C LEU A 6 -18.20 -1.43 7.65
N LEU A 7 -18.53 -1.58 6.38
CA LEU A 7 -19.37 -2.68 5.91
C LEU A 7 -18.76 -3.98 6.46
N THR A 8 -19.55 -4.77 7.18
CA THR A 8 -19.08 -6.10 7.56
C THR A 8 -18.88 -6.94 6.30
N TYR A 9 -18.02 -7.96 6.40
CA TYR A 9 -17.81 -8.92 5.30
C TYR A 9 -19.14 -9.50 4.77
N GLU A 10 -20.12 -9.73 5.62
CA GLU A 10 -21.46 -10.19 5.24
C GLU A 10 -22.26 -9.11 4.48
N GLN A 11 -22.18 -7.86 4.90
CA GLN A 11 -22.79 -6.75 4.17
C GLN A 11 -22.15 -6.60 2.79
N PHE A 12 -20.82 -6.75 2.69
CA PHE A 12 -20.07 -6.80 1.44
C PHE A 12 -20.53 -7.96 0.54
N LEU A 13 -20.70 -9.17 1.09
CA LEU A 13 -21.20 -10.33 0.34
C LEU A 13 -22.64 -10.16 -0.16
N ASN A 14 -23.49 -9.46 0.58
CA ASN A 14 -24.87 -9.19 0.19
C ASN A 14 -24.98 -8.07 -0.86
N GLU A 15 -24.00 -7.18 -0.95
CA GLU A 15 -23.90 -6.17 -2.01
C GLU A 15 -23.39 -6.72 -3.37
N LYS A 16 -22.98 -7.98 -3.44
CA LYS A 16 -22.49 -8.68 -4.66
C LYS A 16 -23.44 -8.67 -5.87
N LYS A 17 -24.63 -8.09 -5.76
CA LYS A 17 -25.60 -8.05 -6.88
C LYS A 17 -25.24 -7.09 -8.02
N ARG A 18 -24.17 -6.28 -7.87
CA ARG A 18 -23.67 -5.44 -8.96
C ARG A 18 -22.17 -5.71 -9.14
N PRO A 19 -21.70 -6.08 -10.33
CA PRO A 19 -20.28 -6.27 -10.58
C PRO A 19 -19.50 -4.97 -10.29
N PHE A 20 -18.26 -5.11 -9.79
CA PHE A 20 -17.35 -3.97 -9.73
C PHE A 20 -17.10 -3.43 -11.13
N SER A 21 -16.73 -2.15 -11.22
CA SER A 21 -16.31 -1.57 -12.49
C SER A 21 -15.10 -2.32 -13.04
N GLU A 22 -15.21 -2.88 -14.22
CA GLU A 22 -14.10 -3.54 -14.91
C GLU A 22 -13.04 -2.55 -15.41
N THR A 23 -13.32 -1.25 -15.35
CA THR A 23 -12.46 -0.20 -15.92
C THR A 23 -11.98 0.83 -14.91
N SER A 24 -12.40 0.75 -13.65
CA SER A 24 -12.05 1.74 -12.62
C SER A 24 -11.49 1.09 -11.38
N ILE A 25 -10.30 1.52 -10.96
CA ILE A 25 -9.63 1.04 -9.77
C ILE A 25 -9.16 2.20 -8.90
N THR A 26 -9.21 2.02 -7.57
CA THR A 26 -8.57 2.89 -6.59
C THR A 26 -7.50 2.09 -5.88
N VAL A 27 -6.26 2.54 -5.97
CA VAL A 27 -5.07 1.84 -5.46
C VAL A 27 -4.49 2.62 -4.29
N PHE A 28 -4.07 1.91 -3.28
CA PHE A 28 -3.43 2.49 -2.10
C PHE A 28 -2.05 1.88 -1.89
N ASP A 29 -1.10 2.71 -1.52
CA ASP A 29 0.06 2.23 -0.77
C ASP A 29 -0.38 1.81 0.64
N LEU A 30 0.49 1.16 1.38
CA LEU A 30 0.19 0.58 2.68
C LEU A 30 0.78 1.40 3.83
N ASP A 31 2.10 1.39 3.96
CA ASP A 31 2.81 2.06 5.04
C ASP A 31 2.70 3.59 4.90
N ASP A 32 2.43 4.28 6.00
CA ASP A 32 2.17 5.73 6.05
C ASP A 32 1.01 6.23 5.18
N THR A 33 0.29 5.31 4.51
CA THR A 33 -0.94 5.58 3.73
C THR A 33 -2.18 4.94 4.36
N LEU A 34 -2.23 3.62 4.55
CA LEU A 34 -3.35 2.94 5.21
C LEU A 34 -3.06 2.65 6.68
N VAL A 35 -1.80 2.45 7.04
CA VAL A 35 -1.36 2.10 8.39
C VAL A 35 -0.01 2.75 8.71
N ILE A 36 0.17 3.16 9.98
CA ILE A 36 1.46 3.55 10.53
C ILE A 36 1.91 2.41 11.43
N THR A 37 3.09 1.86 11.17
CA THR A 37 3.67 0.78 11.97
C THR A 37 4.94 1.24 12.67
N ASP A 38 5.34 0.51 13.72
CA ASP A 38 6.62 0.71 14.43
C ASP A 38 7.75 -0.14 13.83
N ALA A 39 7.55 -0.69 12.60
CA ALA A 39 8.55 -1.48 11.89
C ALA A 39 9.86 -0.70 11.71
N LYS A 40 10.98 -1.35 12.00
CA LYS A 40 12.32 -0.79 11.91
C LYS A 40 13.17 -1.56 10.90
N ILE A 41 14.11 -0.86 10.30
CA ILE A 41 15.20 -1.48 9.55
C ILE A 41 16.36 -1.66 10.49
N LYS A 42 16.82 -2.90 10.71
CA LYS A 42 17.99 -3.18 11.54
C LYS A 42 19.24 -3.16 10.68
N VAL A 43 20.20 -2.39 11.10
CA VAL A 43 21.49 -2.25 10.43
C VAL A 43 22.55 -2.89 11.32
N ARG A 44 23.13 -3.99 10.85
CA ARG A 44 24.18 -4.71 11.54
C ARG A 44 25.53 -4.40 10.90
N ASN A 45 26.50 -3.93 11.68
CA ASN A 45 27.89 -3.89 11.25
C ASN A 45 28.49 -5.31 11.38
N ILE A 46 28.87 -5.91 10.24
CA ILE A 46 29.37 -7.30 10.20
C ILE A 46 30.79 -7.44 10.78
N VAL A 47 31.52 -6.34 10.97
CA VAL A 47 32.86 -6.32 11.53
C VAL A 47 32.81 -6.20 13.06
N THR A 48 32.01 -5.25 13.58
CA THR A 48 31.93 -5.00 15.03
C THR A 48 30.82 -5.80 15.70
N GLY A 49 29.83 -6.23 14.97
CA GLY A 49 28.61 -6.88 15.48
C GLY A 49 27.55 -5.90 16.02
N ASP A 50 27.84 -4.60 16.02
CA ASP A 50 26.89 -3.59 16.47
C ASP A 50 25.63 -3.58 15.63
N VAL A 51 24.46 -3.42 16.29
CA VAL A 51 23.16 -3.30 15.64
C VAL A 51 22.51 -1.99 16.06
N HIS A 52 22.01 -1.23 15.10
CA HIS A 52 21.14 -0.09 15.34
C HIS A 52 19.89 -0.16 14.48
N GLU A 53 18.83 0.51 14.89
CA GLU A 53 17.52 0.49 14.22
C GLU A 53 17.25 1.84 13.59
N LEU A 54 16.73 1.81 12.34
CA LEU A 54 16.32 2.99 11.62
C LEU A 54 14.80 2.94 11.36
N THR A 55 14.14 4.10 11.43
CA THR A 55 12.83 4.29 10.85
C THR A 55 12.92 4.29 9.33
N PRO A 56 11.80 4.10 8.60
CA PRO A 56 11.79 4.26 7.14
C PRO A 56 12.31 5.62 6.68
N GLU A 57 11.97 6.70 7.39
CA GLU A 57 12.45 8.05 7.09
C GLU A 57 13.97 8.17 7.24
N GLU A 58 14.52 7.69 8.36
CA GLU A 58 15.97 7.67 8.60
C GLU A 58 16.71 6.80 7.59
N PHE A 59 16.08 5.69 7.17
CA PHE A 59 16.64 4.82 6.14
C PHE A 59 16.72 5.46 4.76
N ASN A 60 15.80 6.35 4.42
CA ASN A 60 15.86 7.10 3.15
C ASN A 60 17.06 8.03 3.06
N GLU A 61 17.59 8.48 4.21
CA GLU A 61 18.80 9.33 4.30
C GLU A 61 20.06 8.52 4.60
N TYR A 62 19.91 7.21 4.82
CA TYR A 62 21.00 6.35 5.25
C TYR A 62 21.94 6.00 4.08
N GLU A 63 23.23 6.28 4.27
CA GLU A 63 24.29 5.87 3.34
C GLU A 63 24.77 4.45 3.67
N LYS A 64 24.47 3.51 2.76
CA LYS A 64 24.86 2.11 2.95
C LYS A 64 26.37 1.94 2.91
N HIS A 65 26.94 1.42 4.02
CA HIS A 65 28.34 1.05 4.10
C HIS A 65 28.54 -0.41 3.67
N PRO A 66 29.69 -0.79 3.04
CA PRO A 66 29.97 -2.18 2.63
C PRO A 66 29.92 -3.20 3.77
N ASP A 67 30.29 -2.78 5.00
CA ASP A 67 30.28 -3.61 6.19
C ASP A 67 28.92 -3.64 6.92
N HIS A 68 27.86 -3.08 6.31
CA HIS A 68 26.53 -3.07 6.90
C HIS A 68 25.59 -4.05 6.19
N GLU A 69 25.01 -4.93 6.97
CA GLU A 69 23.92 -5.83 6.59
C GLU A 69 22.59 -5.23 7.06
N LEU A 70 21.60 -5.27 6.18
CA LEU A 70 20.25 -4.72 6.42
C LEU A 70 19.27 -5.86 6.67
N ASP A 71 18.46 -5.72 7.72
CA ASP A 71 17.40 -6.65 8.04
C ASP A 71 16.05 -5.90 8.04
N PHE A 72 15.09 -6.41 7.24
CA PHE A 72 13.75 -5.88 7.04
C PHE A 72 12.67 -6.81 7.62
N ASP A 73 13.01 -7.72 8.54
CA ASP A 73 12.07 -8.73 9.03
C ASP A 73 10.87 -8.15 9.77
N ASP A 74 10.99 -6.96 10.37
CA ASP A 74 9.85 -6.26 10.96
C ASP A 74 8.74 -5.99 9.93
N PHE A 75 9.10 -5.74 8.67
CA PHE A 75 8.13 -5.52 7.57
C PHE A 75 7.44 -6.80 7.09
N LYS A 76 7.93 -7.98 7.50
CA LYS A 76 7.32 -9.30 7.28
C LYS A 76 6.45 -9.74 8.46
N SER A 77 6.41 -8.97 9.55
CA SER A 77 5.67 -9.32 10.75
C SER A 77 4.21 -8.89 10.66
N LEU A 78 3.30 -9.87 10.59
CA LEU A 78 1.86 -9.63 10.68
C LEU A 78 1.46 -9.02 12.02
N GLU A 79 2.16 -9.35 13.11
CA GLU A 79 1.87 -8.83 14.44
C GLU A 79 2.19 -7.33 14.54
N ILE A 80 3.34 -6.89 14.02
CA ILE A 80 3.70 -5.47 13.94
C ILE A 80 2.67 -4.73 13.07
N MET A 81 2.27 -5.33 11.96
CA MET A 81 1.28 -4.73 11.07
C MET A 81 -0.11 -4.61 11.73
N LYS A 82 -0.54 -5.61 12.52
CA LYS A 82 -1.80 -5.57 13.28
C LYS A 82 -1.77 -4.57 14.42
N ALA A 83 -0.61 -4.38 15.07
CA ALA A 83 -0.42 -3.39 16.11
C ALA A 83 -0.38 -1.95 15.58
N GLY A 84 -0.17 -1.78 14.27
CA GLY A 84 -0.08 -0.49 13.61
C GLY A 84 -1.35 0.35 13.74
N GLN A 85 -1.18 1.67 13.71
CA GLN A 85 -2.27 2.64 13.78
C GLN A 85 -2.90 2.83 12.40
N LEU A 86 -4.18 2.49 12.26
CA LEU A 86 -4.93 2.66 11.02
C LEU A 86 -5.18 4.15 10.70
N ILE A 87 -4.96 4.54 9.45
CA ILE A 87 -5.25 5.91 8.98
C ILE A 87 -6.68 5.95 8.44
N HIS A 88 -7.63 6.20 9.33
CA HIS A 88 -9.06 6.12 9.05
C HIS A 88 -9.54 6.99 7.89
N TYR A 89 -8.85 8.10 7.60
CA TYR A 89 -9.19 8.95 6.46
C TYR A 89 -9.11 8.18 5.14
N TYR A 90 -8.02 7.45 4.90
CA TYR A 90 -7.85 6.67 3.66
C TYR A 90 -8.67 5.39 3.65
N LEU A 91 -8.89 4.78 4.81
CA LEU A 91 -9.83 3.65 4.92
C LEU A 91 -11.26 4.07 4.57
N LYS A 92 -11.65 5.32 4.88
CA LYS A 92 -12.94 5.87 4.44
C LYS A 92 -12.99 6.01 2.91
N ILE A 93 -11.93 6.52 2.28
CA ILE A 93 -11.85 6.62 0.82
C ILE A 93 -11.94 5.23 0.18
N LEU A 94 -11.26 4.24 0.76
CA LEU A 94 -11.33 2.84 0.35
C LEU A 94 -12.77 2.32 0.43
N ALA A 95 -13.45 2.54 1.57
CA ALA A 95 -14.85 2.16 1.75
C ALA A 95 -15.77 2.85 0.72
N ASP A 96 -15.55 4.12 0.44
CA ASP A 96 -16.32 4.87 -0.55
C ASP A 96 -16.06 4.35 -1.99
N ALA A 97 -14.82 3.95 -2.31
CA ALA A 97 -14.51 3.28 -3.59
C ALA A 97 -15.32 1.99 -3.76
N TYR A 98 -15.42 1.15 -2.71
CA TYR A 98 -16.28 -0.03 -2.72
C TYR A 98 -17.76 0.31 -2.96
N LYS A 99 -18.30 1.32 -2.26
CA LYS A 99 -19.69 1.77 -2.44
C LYS A 99 -19.94 2.23 -3.89
N MET A 100 -18.97 2.89 -4.50
CA MET A 100 -19.00 3.31 -5.90
C MET A 100 -18.73 2.18 -6.90
N LYS A 101 -18.57 0.95 -6.42
CA LYS A 101 -18.25 -0.23 -7.23
C LYS A 101 -16.95 -0.11 -8.04
N ARG A 102 -16.01 0.66 -7.55
CA ARG A 102 -14.64 0.67 -8.08
C ARG A 102 -13.88 -0.53 -7.53
N ALA A 103 -13.04 -1.14 -8.35
CA ALA A 103 -12.06 -2.10 -7.84
C ALA A 103 -11.12 -1.39 -6.84
N VAL A 104 -10.58 -2.14 -5.90
CA VAL A 104 -9.58 -1.65 -4.94
C VAL A 104 -8.34 -2.51 -5.04
N GLY A 105 -7.19 -1.86 -5.17
CA GLY A 105 -5.88 -2.50 -5.19
C GLY A 105 -4.98 -1.97 -4.07
N VAL A 106 -3.94 -2.74 -3.76
CA VAL A 106 -2.86 -2.34 -2.84
C VAL A 106 -1.52 -2.56 -3.54
N VAL A 107 -0.65 -1.55 -3.54
CA VAL A 107 0.71 -1.64 -4.08
C VAL A 107 1.69 -1.11 -3.04
N THR A 108 2.49 -1.98 -2.46
CA THR A 108 3.39 -1.66 -1.33
C THR A 108 4.80 -2.19 -1.54
N ALA A 109 5.78 -1.57 -0.89
CA ALA A 109 7.17 -2.01 -0.89
C ALA A 109 7.44 -3.29 -0.08
N ARG A 110 6.44 -3.83 0.62
CA ARG A 110 6.57 -5.09 1.35
C ARG A 110 6.81 -6.28 0.40
N ASP A 111 7.17 -7.43 0.94
CA ASP A 111 7.60 -8.64 0.19
C ASP A 111 6.74 -9.89 0.46
N ASP A 112 5.55 -9.72 1.07
CA ASP A 112 4.62 -10.83 1.36
C ASP A 112 3.17 -10.43 1.01
N GLN A 113 2.74 -10.82 -0.18
CA GLN A 113 1.37 -10.58 -0.68
C GLN A 113 0.32 -11.31 0.17
N GLU A 114 0.61 -12.53 0.63
CA GLU A 114 -0.34 -13.31 1.42
C GLU A 114 -0.60 -12.69 2.79
N MET A 115 0.44 -12.15 3.42
CA MET A 115 0.32 -11.43 4.68
C MET A 115 -0.57 -10.19 4.51
N ILE A 116 -0.36 -9.40 3.44
CA ILE A 116 -1.16 -8.21 3.17
C ILE A 116 -2.63 -8.59 2.91
N TYR A 117 -2.88 -9.63 2.13
CA TYR A 117 -4.23 -10.14 1.88
C TYR A 117 -4.94 -10.52 3.20
N LYS A 118 -4.26 -11.26 4.08
CA LYS A 118 -4.80 -11.64 5.39
C LYS A 118 -5.08 -10.42 6.27
N TRP A 119 -4.13 -9.50 6.32
CA TRP A 119 -4.28 -8.27 7.10
C TRP A 119 -5.47 -7.44 6.62
N MET A 120 -5.60 -7.21 5.32
CA MET A 120 -6.75 -6.49 4.74
C MET A 120 -8.07 -7.16 5.09
N LYS A 121 -8.15 -8.48 4.94
CA LYS A 121 -9.37 -9.26 5.15
C LYS A 121 -9.75 -9.38 6.63
N GLU A 122 -8.79 -9.74 7.49
CA GLU A 122 -9.04 -10.15 8.88
C GLU A 122 -8.97 -8.99 9.86
N HIS A 123 -8.08 -8.03 9.61
CA HIS A 123 -7.85 -6.90 10.53
C HIS A 123 -8.54 -5.63 10.07
N VAL A 124 -8.40 -5.25 8.82
CA VAL A 124 -9.06 -4.05 8.28
C VAL A 124 -10.54 -4.31 7.93
N GLY A 125 -10.88 -5.56 7.60
CA GLY A 125 -12.24 -5.97 7.27
C GLY A 125 -12.64 -5.72 5.83
N PHE A 126 -11.66 -5.52 4.92
CA PHE A 126 -11.89 -5.39 3.48
C PHE A 126 -11.31 -6.56 2.70
N HIS A 127 -12.11 -7.07 1.77
CA HIS A 127 -11.67 -8.10 0.85
C HIS A 127 -11.16 -7.47 -0.44
N VAL A 128 -9.84 -7.32 -0.55
CA VAL A 128 -9.16 -6.98 -1.80
C VAL A 128 -8.83 -8.28 -2.54
N ALA A 129 -9.11 -8.37 -3.83
CA ALA A 129 -8.75 -9.55 -4.62
C ALA A 129 -7.23 -9.70 -4.66
N LYS A 130 -6.72 -10.94 -4.55
CA LYS A 130 -5.27 -11.18 -4.45
C LYS A 130 -4.50 -10.68 -5.67
N ASP A 131 -5.07 -10.81 -6.85
CA ASP A 131 -4.53 -10.32 -8.12
C ASP A 131 -4.48 -8.79 -8.23
N LEU A 132 -5.09 -8.08 -7.28
CA LEU A 132 -5.03 -6.62 -7.12
C LEU A 132 -4.13 -6.19 -5.95
N ILE A 133 -3.35 -7.10 -5.38
CA ILE A 133 -2.36 -6.80 -4.33
C ILE A 133 -0.96 -7.04 -4.90
N TYR A 134 -0.15 -6.00 -4.91
CA TYR A 134 1.25 -6.07 -5.30
C TYR A 134 2.14 -5.71 -4.10
N ALA A 135 2.67 -6.73 -3.44
CA ALA A 135 3.85 -6.63 -2.59
C ALA A 135 5.06 -6.62 -3.52
N ILE A 136 5.51 -5.45 -3.95
CA ILE A 136 6.43 -5.33 -5.10
C ILE A 136 7.81 -5.93 -4.89
N ASN A 137 8.17 -6.27 -3.66
CA ASN A 137 9.40 -7.00 -3.35
C ASN A 137 9.16 -8.52 -3.18
N ASP A 138 7.92 -8.98 -3.26
CA ASP A 138 7.61 -10.40 -3.30
C ASP A 138 8.12 -10.98 -4.65
N PRO A 139 8.98 -12.01 -4.62
CA PRO A 139 9.53 -12.62 -5.83
C PRO A 139 8.47 -13.16 -6.80
N ILE A 140 7.26 -13.45 -6.32
CA ILE A 140 6.15 -13.96 -7.14
C ILE A 140 5.79 -13.01 -8.29
N HIS A 141 6.03 -11.69 -8.12
CA HIS A 141 5.70 -10.70 -9.14
C HIS A 141 6.81 -10.52 -10.19
N GLY A 142 8.04 -10.98 -9.94
CA GLY A 142 9.16 -10.84 -10.87
C GLY A 142 9.56 -9.39 -11.20
N LEU A 143 9.12 -8.41 -10.39
CA LEU A 143 9.38 -6.99 -10.63
C LEU A 143 10.83 -6.63 -10.34
N THR A 144 11.40 -5.70 -11.12
CA THR A 144 12.82 -5.32 -11.02
C THR A 144 13.02 -3.81 -10.99
N GLY A 145 14.15 -3.36 -10.44
CA GLY A 145 14.50 -1.94 -10.34
C GLY A 145 14.25 -1.33 -8.97
N SER A 146 14.19 0.00 -8.90
CA SER A 146 13.87 0.74 -7.68
C SER A 146 12.42 0.51 -7.24
N ILE A 147 12.08 0.88 -5.99
CA ILE A 147 10.71 0.83 -5.44
C ILE A 147 9.73 1.49 -6.40
N SER A 148 10.01 2.73 -6.80
CA SER A 148 9.10 3.48 -7.68
C SER A 148 8.96 2.84 -9.08
N GLN A 149 10.04 2.25 -9.62
CA GLN A 149 10.00 1.51 -10.89
C GLN A 149 9.17 0.23 -10.77
N LYS A 150 9.30 -0.51 -9.68
CA LYS A 150 8.49 -1.69 -9.42
C LYS A 150 7.01 -1.34 -9.24
N LYS A 151 6.70 -0.27 -8.49
CA LYS A 151 5.33 0.25 -8.40
C LYS A 151 4.79 0.61 -9.78
N GLN A 152 5.56 1.32 -10.60
CA GLN A 152 5.15 1.66 -11.96
C GLN A 152 4.88 0.41 -12.82
N GLN A 153 5.66 -0.67 -12.68
CA GLN A 153 5.42 -1.94 -13.37
C GLN A 153 4.08 -2.56 -12.92
N ALA A 154 3.78 -2.59 -11.62
CA ALA A 154 2.49 -3.06 -11.11
C ALA A 154 1.30 -2.26 -11.69
N PHE A 155 1.46 -0.96 -11.91
CA PHE A 155 0.42 -0.15 -12.57
C PHE A 155 0.27 -0.46 -14.05
N ARG A 156 1.33 -0.88 -14.78
CA ARG A 156 1.18 -1.40 -16.15
C ARG A 156 0.33 -2.65 -16.17
N GLU A 157 0.50 -3.55 -15.21
CA GLU A 157 -0.33 -4.75 -15.10
C GLU A 157 -1.81 -4.40 -14.86
N TYR A 158 -2.13 -3.41 -14.01
CA TYR A 158 -3.51 -2.94 -13.90
C TYR A 158 -4.07 -2.39 -15.21
N ILE A 159 -3.27 -1.65 -15.99
CA ILE A 159 -3.67 -1.16 -17.31
C ILE A 159 -3.93 -2.34 -18.27
N GLU A 160 -3.06 -3.34 -18.27
CA GLU A 160 -3.22 -4.57 -19.08
C GLU A 160 -4.43 -5.40 -18.67
N MET A 161 -4.81 -5.41 -17.38
CA MET A 161 -6.07 -5.97 -16.89
C MET A 161 -7.32 -5.21 -17.38
N GLY A 162 -7.15 -4.04 -18.02
CA GLY A 162 -8.25 -3.25 -18.60
C GLY A 162 -8.67 -2.04 -17.77
N TYR A 163 -8.00 -1.71 -16.67
CA TYR A 163 -8.33 -0.52 -15.89
C TYR A 163 -7.91 0.75 -16.63
N LYS A 164 -8.88 1.64 -16.84
CA LYS A 164 -8.73 2.91 -17.60
C LYS A 164 -8.84 4.15 -16.71
N ASN A 165 -9.46 4.02 -15.55
CA ASN A 165 -9.66 5.11 -14.58
C ASN A 165 -9.00 4.73 -13.26
N ILE A 166 -7.75 5.11 -13.08
CA ILE A 166 -6.90 4.74 -11.96
C ILE A 166 -6.76 5.93 -11.00
N GLN A 167 -7.01 5.69 -9.72
CA GLN A 167 -6.67 6.60 -8.62
C GLN A 167 -5.59 5.94 -7.78
N PHE A 168 -4.56 6.68 -7.39
CA PHE A 168 -3.48 6.18 -6.57
C PHE A 168 -3.18 7.11 -5.41
N PHE A 169 -3.12 6.54 -4.21
CA PHE A 169 -2.77 7.21 -2.96
C PHE A 169 -1.47 6.64 -2.43
N ASP A 170 -0.46 7.49 -2.23
CA ASP A 170 0.89 7.12 -1.77
C ASP A 170 1.50 8.32 -1.05
N ASP A 171 2.32 8.10 -0.04
CA ASP A 171 3.01 9.17 0.70
C ASP A 171 4.33 9.61 0.06
N ASP A 172 4.86 8.86 -0.90
CA ASP A 172 6.12 9.15 -1.59
C ASP A 172 5.90 9.83 -2.95
N ASP A 173 6.46 11.03 -3.11
CA ASP A 173 6.38 11.82 -4.35
C ASP A 173 7.04 11.13 -5.55
N ALA A 174 8.11 10.33 -5.34
CA ALA A 174 8.79 9.63 -6.43
C ALA A 174 7.88 8.52 -7.01
N ASN A 175 7.14 7.80 -6.15
CA ASN A 175 6.17 6.81 -6.56
C ASN A 175 5.03 7.46 -7.36
N LEU A 176 4.45 8.54 -6.83
CA LEU A 176 3.37 9.29 -7.49
C LEU A 176 3.80 9.81 -8.86
N LYS A 177 5.01 10.36 -8.95
CA LYS A 177 5.56 10.89 -10.20
C LYS A 177 5.68 9.81 -11.27
N LEU A 178 6.31 8.67 -10.96
CA LEU A 178 6.51 7.60 -11.94
C LEU A 178 5.18 6.97 -12.39
N VAL A 179 4.22 6.80 -11.48
CA VAL A 179 2.89 6.30 -11.85
C VAL A 179 2.15 7.31 -12.73
N LYS A 180 2.21 8.61 -12.41
CA LYS A 180 1.61 9.67 -13.23
C LYS A 180 2.23 9.74 -14.62
N ASP A 181 3.53 9.47 -14.75
CA ASP A 181 4.24 9.48 -16.02
C ASP A 181 3.78 8.39 -16.99
N LEU A 182 3.11 7.33 -16.52
CA LEU A 182 2.46 6.33 -17.38
C LEU A 182 1.43 6.94 -18.34
N LYS A 183 0.87 8.09 -18.03
CA LYS A 183 -0.03 8.80 -18.94
C LYS A 183 0.64 9.23 -20.25
N LYS A 184 1.97 9.34 -20.27
CA LYS A 184 2.74 9.61 -21.50
C LYS A 184 2.82 8.38 -22.39
N GLU A 185 2.88 7.20 -21.78
CA GLU A 185 2.94 5.89 -22.44
C GLU A 185 1.52 5.41 -22.84
N TYR A 186 0.52 5.72 -22.01
CA TYR A 186 -0.89 5.33 -22.19
C TYR A 186 -1.79 6.59 -22.16
N PRO A 187 -1.85 7.39 -23.23
CA PRO A 187 -2.56 8.67 -23.23
C PRO A 187 -4.09 8.54 -23.04
N GLU A 188 -4.66 7.37 -23.38
CA GLU A 188 -6.08 7.06 -23.22
C GLU A 188 -6.48 6.72 -21.76
N ILE A 189 -5.50 6.45 -20.88
CA ILE A 189 -5.78 6.11 -19.48
C ILE A 189 -5.90 7.38 -18.64
N ASN A 190 -6.90 7.41 -17.78
CA ASN A 190 -7.07 8.47 -16.80
C ASN A 190 -6.41 8.08 -15.48
N ILE A 191 -5.26 8.69 -15.18
CA ILE A 191 -4.51 8.45 -13.94
C ILE A 191 -4.54 9.71 -13.08
N SER A 192 -5.05 9.58 -11.86
CA SER A 192 -5.04 10.60 -10.81
C SER A 192 -4.22 10.11 -9.63
N VAL A 193 -3.23 10.89 -9.21
CA VAL A 193 -2.38 10.55 -8.07
C VAL A 193 -2.59 11.55 -6.93
N TYR A 194 -2.57 11.06 -5.70
CA TYR A 194 -2.86 11.83 -4.50
C TYR A 194 -1.81 11.54 -3.44
N LYS A 195 -1.15 12.60 -2.96
CA LYS A 195 -0.18 12.47 -1.87
C LYS A 195 -0.90 12.17 -0.56
N ALA A 196 -0.58 11.03 0.03
CA ALA A 196 -1.05 10.67 1.35
C ALA A 196 -0.33 11.49 2.43
N ASN A 197 -1.05 11.71 3.54
CA ASN A 197 -0.53 12.40 4.71
C ASN A 197 -0.91 11.60 5.96
N LYS A 198 0.06 10.92 6.54
CA LYS A 198 -0.12 10.10 7.74
C LYS A 198 -0.67 10.88 8.94
N ASN A 199 -0.49 12.20 9.00
CA ASN A 199 -0.98 13.02 10.11
C ASN A 199 -2.50 13.27 10.07
N LEU A 200 -3.22 12.84 9.04
CA LEU A 200 -4.68 13.00 8.97
C LEU A 200 -5.43 12.17 10.01
N PHE A 201 -4.81 11.12 10.59
CA PHE A 201 -5.41 10.41 11.72
C PHE A 201 -5.66 11.30 12.94
N LYS A 202 -4.82 12.33 13.16
CA LYS A 202 -4.93 13.26 14.31
C LYS A 202 -6.16 14.19 14.23
N LYS A 203 -6.78 14.35 13.06
CA LYS A 203 -7.92 15.27 12.86
C LYS A 203 -9.27 14.65 13.20
N ILE A 204 -9.39 13.34 13.20
CA ILE A 204 -10.67 12.62 13.43
C ILE A 204 -10.99 12.51 14.93
N GLU A 205 -9.97 12.56 15.81
CA GLU A 205 -10.18 12.48 17.27
C GLU A 205 -10.70 13.79 17.90
N LYS A 206 -10.74 14.90 17.15
CA LYS A 206 -11.14 16.23 17.63
C LYS A 206 -12.48 16.75 17.10
N ALA A 207 -13.21 15.96 16.33
CA ALA A 207 -14.56 16.24 15.84
C ALA A 207 -15.58 15.30 16.48
#